data_52a671090d5c969fef8d288d8e63acc1
#
_entry.id   52a671090d5c969fef8d288d8e63acc1
#
_cell.length_a   1.000
_cell.length_b   1.000
_cell.length_c   1.000
_cell.angle_alpha   90.00
_cell.angle_beta   90.00
_cell.angle_gamma   90.00
#
_symmetry.space_group_name_H-M   'P 1'
#
loop_
_entity.id
_entity.type
_entity.pdbx_description
1 polymer ?
#
loop_
_entity_poly.entity_id
_entity_poly.type
_entity_poly.pdbx_seq_one_letter_code
_entity_poly.pdbx_strand_id
1 'polypeptide(L)'
;MTIRTAKFSIGDIVKHRHYHFRGVIFDVDPIFSNTEEWWLSIPEEVRPSKDQPFYHLLAENDETTYTAYVSEQNLEHDGSGRPVSHPEVGEFFTEMEEGRYRPKSHPTH
;
A
#
# COMPACT_ATOMS: atom_id res chain seq x y z
N MET A 1 10.44 -13.52 -21.02
CA MET A 1 9.47 -12.70 -20.28
C MET A 1 9.72 -12.84 -18.79
N THR A 2 9.81 -11.73 -18.11
CA THR A 2 10.00 -11.76 -16.67
C THR A 2 8.65 -11.74 -15.96
N ILE A 3 8.43 -12.70 -15.08
CA ILE A 3 7.23 -12.72 -14.24
C ILE A 3 7.51 -11.89 -13.00
N ARG A 4 6.68 -10.90 -12.76
CA ARG A 4 6.81 -10.04 -11.58
C ARG A 4 5.90 -10.56 -10.49
N THR A 5 6.48 -10.93 -9.36
CA THR A 5 5.73 -11.37 -8.20
C THR A 5 5.68 -10.23 -7.19
N ALA A 6 4.46 -9.86 -6.78
CA ALA A 6 4.29 -8.84 -5.77
C ALA A 6 4.81 -9.35 -4.42
N LYS A 7 5.63 -8.53 -3.77
CA LYS A 7 6.24 -8.86 -2.49
C LYS A 7 5.26 -8.78 -1.33
N PHE A 8 4.27 -7.89 -1.46
CA PHE A 8 3.26 -7.66 -0.43
C PHE A 8 1.88 -8.04 -0.95
N SER A 9 0.96 -8.30 -0.06
CA SER A 9 -0.39 -8.73 -0.38
C SER A 9 -1.44 -7.77 0.18
N ILE A 10 -2.65 -7.81 -0.39
CA ILE A 10 -3.79 -7.08 0.15
C ILE A 10 -3.98 -7.50 1.60
N GLY A 11 -4.11 -6.54 2.50
CA GLY A 11 -4.22 -6.77 3.93
C GLY A 11 -2.93 -6.63 4.70
N ASP A 12 -1.78 -6.62 4.03
CA ASP A 12 -0.50 -6.41 4.69
C ASP A 12 -0.38 -4.96 5.16
N ILE A 13 0.19 -4.78 6.36
CA ILE A 13 0.49 -3.46 6.88
C ILE A 13 1.95 -3.15 6.57
N VAL A 14 2.16 -2.02 5.90
CA VAL A 14 3.49 -1.61 5.44
C VAL A 14 3.77 -0.18 5.88
N LYS A 15 5.04 0.19 5.83
CA LYS A 15 5.47 1.56 6.10
C LYS A 15 6.40 2.02 4.99
N HIS A 16 6.44 3.34 4.76
CA HIS A 16 7.32 3.93 3.76
C HIS A 16 8.74 3.97 4.31
N ARG A 17 9.71 3.71 3.43
CA ARG A 17 11.12 3.69 3.85
C ARG A 17 11.71 5.07 4.10
N HIS A 18 11.17 6.08 3.45
CA HIS A 18 11.72 7.44 3.48
C HIS A 18 10.81 8.47 4.13
N TYR A 19 9.51 8.30 4.04
CA TYR A 19 8.53 9.22 4.61
C TYR A 19 7.85 8.61 5.82
N HIS A 20 7.42 9.46 6.72
CA HIS A 20 6.81 9.00 7.97
C HIS A 20 5.32 8.72 7.80
N PHE A 21 4.99 7.57 7.20
CA PHE A 21 3.62 7.09 7.16
C PHE A 21 3.60 5.57 7.01
N ARG A 22 2.45 5.01 7.35
CA ARG A 22 2.20 3.58 7.25
C ARG A 22 0.78 3.38 6.75
N GLY A 23 0.43 2.16 6.36
CA GLY A 23 -0.91 1.89 5.87
C GLY A 23 -1.14 0.42 5.59
N VAL A 24 -2.38 0.10 5.25
CA VAL A 24 -2.78 -1.25 4.84
C VAL A 24 -3.03 -1.25 3.34
N ILE A 25 -2.52 -2.28 2.68
CA ILE A 25 -2.67 -2.45 1.24
C ILE A 25 -4.09 -2.89 0.92
N PHE A 26 -4.80 -2.14 0.07
CA PHE A 26 -6.13 -2.53 -0.37
C PHE A 26 -6.21 -2.86 -1.86
N ASP A 27 -5.17 -2.56 -2.63
CA ASP A 27 -5.11 -2.92 -4.05
C ASP A 27 -3.66 -2.97 -4.51
N VAL A 28 -3.39 -3.73 -5.57
CA VAL A 28 -2.03 -3.92 -6.11
C VAL A 28 -2.08 -3.79 -7.63
N ASP A 29 -1.21 -2.96 -8.17
CA ASP A 29 -0.98 -2.88 -9.61
C ASP A 29 0.34 -3.58 -9.93
N PRO A 30 0.36 -4.51 -10.88
CA PRO A 30 1.59 -5.25 -11.21
C PRO A 30 2.73 -4.35 -11.69
N ILE A 31 2.38 -3.24 -12.36
CA ILE A 31 3.33 -2.23 -12.79
C ILE A 31 2.65 -0.87 -12.61
N PHE A 32 3.44 0.20 -12.76
CA PHE A 32 2.92 1.56 -12.61
C PHE A 32 1.66 1.79 -13.46
N SER A 33 0.61 2.31 -12.82
CA SER A 33 -0.67 2.59 -13.46
C SER A 33 -1.23 3.91 -12.96
N ASN A 34 -0.53 4.98 -13.28
CA ASN A 34 -0.97 6.33 -12.95
C ASN A 34 -0.43 7.25 -14.06
N THR A 35 -0.60 8.56 -13.93
CA THR A 35 -0.16 9.48 -14.98
C THR A 35 1.33 9.76 -14.92
N GLU A 36 1.89 10.10 -16.06
CA GLU A 36 3.28 10.55 -16.16
C GLU A 36 3.51 11.79 -15.29
N GLU A 37 2.54 12.70 -15.27
CA GLU A 37 2.60 13.89 -14.45
C GLU A 37 2.72 13.58 -12.97
N TRP A 38 1.95 12.60 -12.49
CA TRP A 38 2.03 12.16 -11.12
C TRP A 38 3.41 11.61 -10.80
N TRP A 39 3.96 10.76 -11.69
CA TRP A 39 5.27 10.16 -11.52
C TRP A 39 6.38 11.22 -11.49
N LEU A 40 6.31 12.20 -12.40
CA LEU A 40 7.27 13.30 -12.46
C LEU A 40 7.16 14.23 -11.25
N SER A 41 6.03 14.25 -10.55
CA SER A 41 5.86 15.06 -9.35
C SER A 41 6.61 14.50 -8.15
N ILE A 42 7.03 13.23 -8.22
CA ILE A 42 7.81 12.62 -7.14
C ILE A 42 9.23 13.19 -7.19
N PRO A 43 9.78 13.62 -6.04
CA PRO A 43 11.16 14.13 -6.02
C PRO A 43 12.12 13.10 -6.63
N GLU A 44 13.04 13.58 -7.47
CA GLU A 44 13.93 12.71 -8.23
C GLU A 44 14.70 11.73 -7.34
N GLU A 45 15.09 12.17 -6.14
CA GLU A 45 15.87 11.35 -5.20
C GLU A 45 15.15 10.09 -4.76
N VAL A 46 13.81 10.12 -4.77
CA VAL A 46 12.99 8.97 -4.33
C VAL A 46 12.07 8.46 -5.42
N ARG A 47 12.22 8.98 -6.65
CA ARG A 47 11.37 8.58 -7.77
C ARG A 47 11.69 7.14 -8.18
N PRO A 48 10.70 6.25 -8.12
CA PRO A 48 10.93 4.83 -8.38
C PRO A 48 10.87 4.48 -9.86
N SER A 49 11.43 3.31 -10.21
CA SER A 49 11.21 2.71 -11.52
C SER A 49 9.72 2.38 -11.67
N LYS A 50 9.19 2.57 -12.86
CA LYS A 50 7.80 2.20 -13.18
C LYS A 50 7.62 0.68 -13.33
N ASP A 51 8.69 -0.04 -13.55
CA ASP A 51 8.68 -1.48 -13.84
C ASP A 51 8.78 -2.30 -12.55
N GLN A 52 7.75 -2.16 -11.71
CA GLN A 52 7.64 -2.90 -10.46
C GLN A 52 6.20 -2.77 -9.95
N PRO A 53 5.78 -3.62 -9.01
CA PRO A 53 4.46 -3.47 -8.40
C PRO A 53 4.31 -2.14 -7.67
N PHE A 54 3.11 -1.57 -7.75
CA PHE A 54 2.71 -0.40 -7.00
C PHE A 54 1.50 -0.76 -6.16
N TYR A 55 1.41 -0.17 -4.98
CA TYR A 55 0.39 -0.52 -3.99
C TYR A 55 -0.47 0.67 -3.62
N HIS A 56 -1.77 0.41 -3.50
CA HIS A 56 -2.73 1.39 -3.02
C HIS A 56 -2.92 1.15 -1.53
N LEU A 57 -2.68 2.16 -0.73
CA LEU A 57 -2.71 2.08 0.73
C LEU A 57 -3.80 2.95 1.32
N LEU A 58 -4.48 2.42 2.35
CA LEU A 58 -5.19 3.25 3.30
C LEU A 58 -4.13 3.68 4.31
N ALA A 59 -3.68 4.92 4.20
CA ALA A 59 -2.50 5.40 4.90
C ALA A 59 -2.81 6.33 6.05
N GLU A 60 -1.89 6.37 7.00
CA GLU A 60 -1.96 7.30 8.14
C GLU A 60 -0.57 7.82 8.47
N ASN A 61 -0.53 9.05 8.98
CA ASN A 61 0.64 9.59 9.63
C ASN A 61 0.20 10.14 10.99
N ASP A 62 1.05 10.91 11.66
CA ASP A 62 0.72 11.43 13.00
C ASP A 62 -0.42 12.46 13.00
N GLU A 63 -0.76 13.00 11.86
CA GLU A 63 -1.71 14.10 11.76
C GLU A 63 -3.02 13.76 11.04
N THR A 64 -2.97 12.86 10.05
CA THR A 64 -4.13 12.64 9.20
C THR A 64 -4.12 11.26 8.56
N THR A 65 -5.23 10.96 7.86
CA THR A 65 -5.39 9.73 7.08
C THR A 65 -5.62 10.12 5.62
N TYR A 66 -5.18 9.27 4.71
CA TYR A 66 -5.32 9.52 3.27
C TYR A 66 -5.11 8.21 2.50
N THR A 67 -5.23 8.26 1.18
CA THR A 67 -4.84 7.13 0.34
C THR A 67 -3.49 7.45 -0.29
N ALA A 68 -2.63 6.45 -0.39
CA ALA A 68 -1.30 6.62 -0.98
C ALA A 68 -1.08 5.57 -2.06
N TYR A 69 -0.28 5.93 -3.05
CA TYR A 69 0.11 5.04 -4.14
C TYR A 69 1.63 4.94 -4.11
N VAL A 70 2.16 3.77 -3.80
CA VAL A 70 3.59 3.62 -3.47
C VAL A 70 4.20 2.43 -4.17
N SER A 71 5.40 2.63 -4.72
CA SER A 71 6.17 1.57 -5.35
C SER A 71 6.68 0.55 -4.33
N GLU A 72 6.82 -0.68 -4.76
CA GLU A 72 7.32 -1.76 -3.91
C GLU A 72 8.67 -1.43 -3.27
N GLN A 73 9.57 -0.82 -4.03
CA GLN A 73 10.92 -0.51 -3.52
C GLN A 73 10.91 0.45 -2.34
N ASN A 74 9.86 1.26 -2.20
CA ASN A 74 9.78 2.25 -1.13
C ASN A 74 8.98 1.77 0.09
N LEU A 75 8.59 0.51 0.11
CA LEU A 75 7.82 -0.07 1.21
C LEU A 75 8.58 -1.16 1.94
N GLU A 76 8.25 -1.32 3.21
CA GLU A 76 8.70 -2.44 4.02
C GLU A 76 7.57 -2.83 4.97
N HIS A 77 7.60 -4.08 5.47
CA HIS A 77 6.59 -4.52 6.42
C HIS A 77 6.64 -3.69 7.69
N ASP A 78 5.46 -3.35 8.21
CA ASP A 78 5.36 -2.72 9.52
C ASP A 78 5.26 -3.83 10.57
N GLY A 79 6.31 -4.02 11.32
CA GLY A 79 6.36 -5.07 12.34
C GLY A 79 5.77 -4.69 13.69
N SER A 80 5.13 -3.53 13.80
CA SER A 80 4.61 -3.05 15.09
C SER A 80 3.39 -3.85 15.59
N GLY A 81 2.65 -4.46 14.68
CA GLY A 81 1.40 -5.15 15.02
C GLY A 81 0.23 -4.23 15.32
N ARG A 82 0.41 -2.91 15.18
CA ARG A 82 -0.64 -1.95 15.49
C ARG A 82 -1.65 -1.84 14.35
N PRO A 83 -2.95 -1.72 14.67
CA PRO A 83 -3.97 -1.47 13.65
C PRO A 83 -3.70 -0.16 12.91
N VAL A 84 -4.26 -0.05 11.71
CA VAL A 84 -4.24 1.20 10.92
C VAL A 84 -5.51 1.98 11.28
N SER A 85 -5.34 3.24 11.67
CA SER A 85 -6.45 4.10 12.08
C SER A 85 -6.98 4.92 10.90
N HIS A 86 -7.57 4.22 9.93
CA HIS A 86 -8.15 4.87 8.75
C HIS A 86 -9.65 4.58 8.71
N PRO A 87 -10.49 5.58 8.44
CA PRO A 87 -11.95 5.40 8.48
C PRO A 87 -12.50 4.40 7.47
N GLU A 88 -11.76 4.12 6.38
CA GLU A 88 -12.23 3.21 5.35
C GLU A 88 -11.77 1.76 5.55
N VAL A 89 -11.01 1.46 6.60
CA VAL A 89 -10.56 0.09 6.85
C VAL A 89 -11.73 -0.89 6.90
N GLY A 90 -12.82 -0.51 7.56
CA GLY A 90 -14.00 -1.37 7.68
C GLY A 90 -14.73 -1.62 6.37
N GLU A 91 -14.46 -0.84 5.32
CA GLU A 91 -15.07 -1.06 4.01
C GLU A 91 -14.37 -2.17 3.23
N PHE A 92 -13.08 -2.37 3.48
CA PHE A 92 -12.26 -3.33 2.73
C PHE A 92 -11.94 -4.59 3.52
N PHE A 93 -11.94 -4.48 4.85
CA PHE A 93 -11.44 -5.55 5.72
C PHE A 93 -12.43 -5.88 6.83
N THR A 94 -12.36 -7.14 7.32
CA THR A 94 -13.23 -7.57 8.40
C THR A 94 -12.56 -7.45 9.75
N GLU A 95 -11.34 -7.98 9.89
CA GLU A 95 -10.66 -8.02 11.17
C GLU A 95 -9.16 -8.10 10.95
N MET A 96 -8.41 -7.82 12.00
CA MET A 96 -6.96 -7.93 12.00
C MET A 96 -6.58 -9.24 12.68
N GLU A 97 -5.74 -10.01 12.02
CA GLU A 97 -5.32 -11.32 12.50
C GLU A 97 -3.83 -11.51 12.23
N GLU A 98 -3.07 -11.78 13.28
CA GLU A 98 -1.62 -12.00 13.18
C GLU A 98 -0.87 -10.86 12.46
N GLY A 99 -1.24 -9.63 12.77
CA GLY A 99 -0.53 -8.46 12.22
C GLY A 99 -0.92 -8.06 10.81
N ARG A 100 -1.99 -8.64 10.28
CA ARG A 100 -2.49 -8.26 8.96
C ARG A 100 -4.01 -8.25 8.94
N TYR A 101 -4.59 -7.55 7.99
CA TYR A 101 -6.04 -7.47 7.85
C TYR A 101 -6.56 -8.55 6.92
N ARG A 102 -7.74 -9.07 7.24
CA ARG A 102 -8.43 -10.04 6.41
C ARG A 102 -9.35 -9.31 5.44
N PRO A 103 -9.13 -9.43 4.12
CA PRO A 103 -10.02 -8.80 3.15
C PRO A 103 -11.44 -9.34 3.25
N LYS A 104 -12.42 -8.48 3.00
CA LYS A 104 -13.80 -8.90 2.91
C LYS A 104 -13.97 -9.81 1.69
N SER A 105 -14.70 -10.90 1.86
CA SER A 105 -15.04 -11.71 0.71
C SER A 105 -16.20 -11.04 -0.02
N HIS A 106 -16.09 -11.02 -1.34
CA HIS A 106 -17.17 -10.49 -2.16
C HIS A 106 -18.15 -11.60 -2.48
N PRO A 107 -19.46 -11.33 -2.38
CA PRO A 107 -20.44 -12.32 -2.81
C PRO A 107 -20.20 -12.68 -4.26
N THR A 108 -20.23 -13.98 -4.55
CA THR A 108 -20.14 -14.46 -5.93
C THR A 108 -21.55 -14.60 -6.47
N HIS A 109 -21.78 -14.02 -7.61
CA HIS A 109 -23.08 -14.06 -8.25
C HIS A 109 -23.05 -14.93 -9.50
#